data_0563036624646b6eb74a91fec27e4636
#
_entry.id   0563036624646b6eb74a91fec27e4636
#
_cell.length_a   1.000
_cell.length_b   1.000
_cell.length_c   1.000
_cell.angle_alpha   90.00
_cell.angle_beta   90.00
_cell.angle_gamma   90.00
#
_symmetry.space_group_name_H-M   'P 1'
#
loop_
_entity.id
_entity.type
_entity.pdbx_description
1 polymer ?
#
loop_
_entity_poly.entity_id
_entity_poly.type
_entity_poly.pdbx_seq_one_letter_code
_entity_poly.pdbx_strand_id
1 'polypeptide(L)'
;FREQMMRLPYAPIDALLITHEHYDHVGGLDDLRPFCKFGDITVYAESYCANHLRQRIPYCFTTPENRYPGVPAIDLVCLEPHLPVCIAQGIDVIPFRVMHGKLPILGFRIGSLAYITDMKTIPEEELSYVTDVEVLVVNALRHEPHNTHQTIEDAIEFSRMVRARKTYFIHMSH
;
A
#
# COMPACT_ATOMS: atom_id res chain seq x y z
N PHE A 1 -5.00 11.55 0.43
CA PHE A 1 -3.76 11.66 1.21
C PHE A 1 -3.67 13.00 1.93
N ARG A 2 -3.62 14.15 1.21
CA ARG A 2 -3.43 15.49 1.80
C ARG A 2 -4.38 15.80 2.95
N GLU A 3 -5.69 15.63 2.78
CA GLU A 3 -6.70 15.84 3.81
C GLU A 3 -6.50 14.96 5.06
N GLN A 4 -6.01 13.74 4.86
CA GLN A 4 -5.70 12.83 5.96
C GLN A 4 -4.48 13.32 6.73
N MET A 5 -3.41 13.71 6.03
CA MET A 5 -2.18 14.20 6.65
C MET A 5 -2.37 15.54 7.39
N MET A 6 -3.27 16.40 6.91
CA MET A 6 -3.60 17.66 7.61
C MET A 6 -4.29 17.45 8.97
N ARG A 7 -4.80 16.24 9.24
CA ARG A 7 -5.45 15.88 10.52
C ARG A 7 -4.48 15.24 11.51
N LEU A 8 -3.26 14.94 11.07
CA LEU A 8 -2.22 14.29 11.88
C LEU A 8 -1.16 15.29 12.31
N PRO A 9 -0.40 15.00 13.37
CA PRO A 9 0.79 15.77 13.70
C PRO A 9 1.76 15.82 12.53
N TYR A 10 2.36 17.00 12.30
CA TYR A 10 3.38 17.16 11.28
C TYR A 10 4.70 16.54 11.76
N ALA A 11 4.98 15.32 11.33
CA ALA A 11 6.09 14.49 11.78
C ALA A 11 6.79 13.83 10.57
N PRO A 12 8.00 13.29 10.74
CA PRO A 12 8.66 12.49 9.72
C PRO A 12 7.78 11.32 9.26
N ILE A 13 7.93 10.95 7.98
CA ILE A 13 7.37 9.70 7.42
C ILE A 13 8.54 8.74 7.27
N ASP A 14 8.52 7.65 8.03
CA ASP A 14 9.61 6.68 8.05
C ASP A 14 9.61 5.80 6.79
N ALA A 15 8.44 5.44 6.28
CA ALA A 15 8.28 4.62 5.09
C ALA A 15 6.91 4.81 4.44
N LEU A 16 6.84 4.63 3.12
CA LEU A 16 5.60 4.55 2.36
C LEU A 16 5.57 3.23 1.57
N LEU A 17 4.53 2.44 1.74
CA LEU A 17 4.33 1.17 1.05
C LEU A 17 3.28 1.35 -0.05
N ILE A 18 3.63 1.01 -1.29
CA ILE A 18 2.73 1.10 -2.44
C ILE A 18 2.29 -0.29 -2.86
N THR A 19 0.99 -0.51 -2.91
CA THR A 19 0.41 -1.79 -3.33
C THR A 19 0.43 -1.97 -4.85
N HIS A 20 0.11 -0.90 -5.59
CA HIS A 20 0.10 -0.89 -7.05
C HIS A 20 0.04 0.57 -7.60
N GLU A 21 0.12 0.71 -8.92
CA GLU A 21 0.33 2.00 -9.60
C GLU A 21 -0.94 2.76 -9.99
N HIS A 22 -2.14 2.32 -9.61
CA HIS A 22 -3.36 3.06 -9.93
C HIS A 22 -3.34 4.45 -9.29
N TYR A 23 -3.92 5.43 -9.98
CA TYR A 23 -3.74 6.84 -9.63
C TYR A 23 -4.32 7.19 -8.26
N ASP A 24 -5.43 6.61 -7.88
CA ASP A 24 -6.08 6.79 -6.57
C ASP A 24 -5.22 6.27 -5.39
N HIS A 25 -4.22 5.42 -5.67
CA HIS A 25 -3.25 4.93 -4.68
C HIS A 25 -1.91 5.68 -4.71
N VAL A 26 -1.55 6.33 -5.82
CA VAL A 26 -0.24 6.99 -5.97
C VAL A 26 -0.31 8.48 -6.27
N GLY A 27 -1.50 9.01 -6.59
CA GLY A 27 -1.68 10.42 -6.95
C GLY A 27 -1.31 11.42 -5.87
N GLY A 28 -1.24 10.97 -4.60
CA GLY A 28 -0.81 11.79 -3.47
C GLY A 28 0.70 11.85 -3.23
N LEU A 29 1.54 11.25 -4.07
CA LEU A 29 3.00 11.23 -3.86
C LEU A 29 3.62 12.63 -3.94
N ASP A 30 3.10 13.51 -4.78
CA ASP A 30 3.58 14.91 -4.83
C ASP A 30 3.27 15.70 -3.55
N ASP A 31 2.24 15.31 -2.81
CA ASP A 31 1.89 15.90 -1.51
C ASP A 31 2.84 15.47 -0.36
N LEU A 32 3.83 14.60 -0.63
CA LEU A 32 4.92 14.29 0.32
C LEU A 32 5.90 15.47 0.47
N ARG A 33 5.90 16.40 -0.44
CA ARG A 33 6.79 17.56 -0.52
C ARG A 33 7.05 18.25 0.82
N PRO A 34 6.04 18.60 1.64
CA PRO A 34 6.27 19.22 2.94
C PRO A 34 7.06 18.36 3.91
N PHE A 35 6.89 17.03 3.83
CA PHE A 35 7.53 16.09 4.74
C PHE A 35 9.00 15.84 4.42
N CYS A 36 9.44 16.13 3.18
CA CYS A 36 10.84 16.01 2.77
C CYS A 36 11.77 17.00 3.52
N LYS A 37 11.23 17.95 4.28
CA LYS A 37 12.06 18.76 5.20
C LYS A 37 12.68 17.93 6.34
N PHE A 38 12.14 16.76 6.63
CA PHE A 38 12.68 15.84 7.64
C PHE A 38 13.71 14.87 7.07
N GLY A 39 13.92 14.86 5.77
CA GLY A 39 14.78 13.95 5.03
C GLY A 39 14.08 13.36 3.80
N ASP A 40 14.84 12.61 3.01
CA ASP A 40 14.29 11.87 1.87
C ASP A 40 13.34 10.77 2.38
N ILE A 41 12.24 10.56 1.67
CA ILE A 41 11.21 9.58 2.07
C ILE A 41 11.43 8.28 1.28
N THR A 42 11.61 7.19 2.00
CA THR A 42 11.72 5.87 1.37
C THR A 42 10.34 5.35 0.98
N VAL A 43 10.17 5.11 -0.31
CA VAL A 43 8.96 4.53 -0.90
C VAL A 43 9.28 3.11 -1.37
N TYR A 44 8.52 2.16 -0.88
CA TYR A 44 8.64 0.75 -1.20
C TYR A 44 7.56 0.34 -2.18
N ALA A 45 7.94 -0.21 -3.32
CA ALA A 45 7.01 -0.65 -4.36
C ALA A 45 7.59 -1.83 -5.14
N GLU A 46 6.73 -2.67 -5.72
CA GLU A 46 7.20 -3.71 -6.65
C GLU A 46 7.86 -3.07 -7.88
N SER A 47 8.83 -3.75 -8.51
CA SER A 47 9.62 -3.24 -9.65
C SER A 47 8.75 -2.71 -10.79
N TYR A 48 7.64 -3.40 -11.10
CA TYR A 48 6.67 -2.96 -12.10
C TYR A 48 6.07 -1.59 -11.72
N CYS A 49 5.52 -1.47 -10.53
CA CYS A 49 4.96 -0.22 -10.01
C CYS A 49 6.02 0.89 -9.93
N ALA A 50 7.23 0.58 -9.44
CA ALA A 50 8.34 1.50 -9.36
C ALA A 50 8.71 2.11 -10.72
N ASN A 51 8.70 1.31 -11.79
CA ASN A 51 8.96 1.79 -13.15
C ASN A 51 7.87 2.74 -13.65
N HIS A 52 6.60 2.44 -13.36
CA HIS A 52 5.48 3.34 -13.68
C HIS A 52 5.58 4.67 -12.94
N LEU A 53 5.96 4.64 -11.65
CA LEU A 53 6.17 5.86 -10.86
C LEU A 53 7.29 6.72 -11.44
N ARG A 54 8.44 6.13 -11.80
CA ARG A 54 9.55 6.85 -12.43
C ARG A 54 9.18 7.51 -13.75
N GLN A 55 8.31 6.87 -14.52
CA GLN A 55 7.81 7.44 -15.79
C GLN A 55 6.81 8.58 -15.55
N ARG A 56 5.96 8.44 -14.53
CA ARG A 56 4.86 9.38 -14.27
C ARG A 56 5.30 10.67 -13.58
N ILE A 57 6.21 10.57 -12.61
CA ILE A 57 6.72 11.69 -11.79
C ILE A 57 8.26 11.67 -11.69
N PRO A 58 8.99 11.71 -12.84
CA PRO A 58 10.43 11.50 -12.86
C PRO A 58 11.21 12.49 -11.99
N TYR A 59 10.70 13.69 -11.80
CA TYR A 59 11.33 14.73 -11.00
C TYR A 59 11.45 14.40 -9.50
N CYS A 60 10.64 13.46 -8.99
CA CYS A 60 10.70 13.02 -7.59
C CYS A 60 11.89 12.09 -7.30
N PHE A 61 12.48 11.47 -8.35
CA PHE A 61 13.50 10.42 -8.24
C PHE A 61 14.87 10.88 -8.74
N THR A 62 15.10 12.19 -8.78
CA THR A 62 16.38 12.77 -9.21
C THR A 62 17.42 12.71 -8.08
N THR A 63 18.70 12.60 -8.46
CA THR A 63 19.79 12.67 -7.49
C THR A 63 19.82 14.06 -6.82
N PRO A 64 20.38 14.18 -5.61
CA PRO A 64 20.43 15.47 -4.89
C PRO A 64 21.00 16.62 -5.72
N GLU A 65 22.03 16.33 -6.58
CA GLU A 65 22.70 17.35 -7.41
C GLU A 65 21.80 17.86 -8.54
N ASN A 66 20.85 17.04 -9.00
CA ASN A 66 19.95 17.35 -10.11
C ASN A 66 18.52 17.67 -9.63
N ARG A 67 18.31 17.68 -8.32
CA ARG A 67 16.97 17.86 -7.73
C ARG A 67 16.52 19.31 -7.84
N TYR A 68 15.33 19.49 -8.38
CA TYR A 68 14.70 20.80 -8.44
C TYR A 68 14.29 21.25 -7.03
N PRO A 69 14.50 22.53 -6.66
CA PRO A 69 14.04 23.04 -5.37
C PRO A 69 12.53 22.86 -5.17
N GLY A 70 12.15 22.29 -4.03
CA GLY A 70 10.74 22.16 -3.65
C GLY A 70 9.98 20.99 -4.29
N VAL A 71 10.65 20.04 -4.94
CA VAL A 71 10.04 18.77 -5.34
C VAL A 71 10.17 17.73 -4.21
N PRO A 72 9.31 16.70 -4.17
CA PRO A 72 9.51 15.59 -3.25
C PRO A 72 10.84 14.90 -3.49
N ALA A 73 11.49 14.50 -2.42
CA ALA A 73 12.72 13.75 -2.42
C ALA A 73 12.39 12.29 -2.04
N ILE A 74 12.37 11.41 -3.02
CA ILE A 74 11.92 10.02 -2.85
C ILE A 74 13.03 9.07 -3.17
N ASP A 75 13.37 8.20 -2.20
CA ASP A 75 14.15 6.99 -2.40
C ASP A 75 13.22 5.82 -2.70
N LEU A 76 13.37 5.22 -3.88
CA LEU A 76 12.49 4.15 -4.34
C LEU A 76 13.18 2.79 -4.21
N VAL A 77 12.70 1.98 -3.26
CA VAL A 77 13.19 0.63 -2.98
C VAL A 77 12.23 -0.39 -3.58
N CYS A 78 12.79 -1.35 -4.35
CA CYS A 78 11.99 -2.40 -4.95
C CYS A 78 11.69 -3.51 -3.94
N LEU A 79 10.40 -3.89 -3.87
CA LEU A 79 9.92 -5.04 -3.11
C LEU A 79 9.84 -6.27 -4.01
N GLU A 80 10.08 -7.43 -3.41
CA GLU A 80 9.79 -8.73 -3.99
C GLU A 80 8.78 -9.45 -3.10
N PRO A 81 7.72 -10.05 -3.68
CA PRO A 81 6.76 -10.83 -2.90
C PRO A 81 7.45 -11.90 -2.05
N HIS A 82 6.97 -12.11 -0.85
CA HIS A 82 7.43 -13.10 0.14
C HIS A 82 8.81 -12.82 0.76
N LEU A 83 9.56 -11.82 0.27
CA LEU A 83 10.81 -11.43 0.91
C LEU A 83 10.54 -10.35 1.97
N PRO A 84 10.79 -10.65 3.26
CA PRO A 84 10.65 -9.66 4.31
C PRO A 84 11.59 -8.48 4.09
N VAL A 85 11.09 -7.27 4.29
CA VAL A 85 11.88 -6.06 4.30
C VAL A 85 11.73 -5.38 5.66
N CYS A 86 12.87 -5.05 6.27
CA CYS A 86 12.87 -4.26 7.49
C CYS A 86 12.73 -2.77 7.12
N ILE A 87 11.61 -2.19 7.47
CA ILE A 87 11.39 -0.74 7.39
C ILE A 87 11.75 -0.11 8.74
N ALA A 88 11.76 1.19 8.81
CA ALA A 88 12.17 2.01 9.95
C ALA A 88 12.04 1.34 11.34
N GLN A 89 13.07 1.48 12.17
CA GLN A 89 13.08 1.05 13.58
C GLN A 89 12.81 -0.46 13.83
N GLY A 90 13.10 -1.31 12.83
CA GLY A 90 12.98 -2.77 13.01
C GLY A 90 11.57 -3.32 12.79
N ILE A 91 10.73 -2.63 12.02
CA ILE A 91 9.42 -3.15 11.61
C ILE A 91 9.60 -4.00 10.36
N ASP A 92 9.34 -5.29 10.48
CA ASP A 92 9.37 -6.20 9.33
C ASP A 92 8.04 -6.19 8.59
N VAL A 93 8.12 -6.03 7.28
CA VAL A 93 6.98 -6.09 6.36
C VAL A 93 7.20 -7.24 5.38
N ILE A 94 6.21 -8.09 5.23
CA ILE A 94 6.21 -9.16 4.24
C ILE A 94 5.18 -8.80 3.16
N PRO A 95 5.63 -8.44 1.95
CA PRO A 95 4.72 -8.28 0.81
C PRO A 95 4.21 -9.64 0.36
N PHE A 96 2.93 -9.74 0.07
CA PHE A 96 2.32 -10.94 -0.47
C PHE A 96 1.38 -10.60 -1.62
N ARG A 97 0.91 -11.60 -2.37
CA ARG A 97 0.17 -11.41 -3.61
C ARG A 97 -1.33 -11.45 -3.39
N VAL A 98 -2.06 -10.48 -3.94
CA VAL A 98 -3.50 -10.54 -4.13
C VAL A 98 -3.84 -10.13 -5.56
N MET A 99 -5.05 -10.46 -6.02
CA MET A 99 -5.47 -10.23 -7.41
C MET A 99 -6.53 -9.14 -7.47
N HIS A 100 -6.22 -8.06 -8.16
CA HIS A 100 -7.15 -7.02 -8.56
C HIS A 100 -7.71 -7.34 -9.95
N GLY A 101 -8.73 -8.20 -10.00
CA GLY A 101 -9.14 -8.84 -11.23
C GLY A 101 -8.03 -9.74 -11.80
N LYS A 102 -7.41 -9.31 -12.90
CA LYS A 102 -6.26 -10.01 -13.51
C LYS A 102 -4.91 -9.41 -13.15
N LEU A 103 -4.90 -8.24 -12.52
CA LEU A 103 -3.69 -7.54 -12.13
C LEU A 103 -3.19 -8.10 -10.77
N PRO A 104 -1.97 -8.66 -10.71
CA PRO A 104 -1.36 -9.00 -9.44
C PRO A 104 -0.89 -7.73 -8.75
N ILE A 105 -1.28 -7.56 -7.48
CA ILE A 105 -0.90 -6.41 -6.65
C ILE A 105 -0.39 -6.89 -5.29
N LEU A 106 0.18 -6.00 -4.49
CA LEU A 106 0.71 -6.34 -3.18
C LEU A 106 -0.32 -6.10 -2.07
N GLY A 107 -0.42 -7.08 -1.16
CA GLY A 107 -0.82 -6.90 0.22
C GLY A 107 0.41 -6.88 1.12
N PHE A 108 0.25 -6.47 2.37
CA PHE A 108 1.34 -6.36 3.34
C PHE A 108 0.99 -7.03 4.66
N ARG A 109 1.86 -7.94 5.13
CA ARG A 109 1.84 -8.46 6.49
C ARG A 109 2.83 -7.68 7.35
N ILE A 110 2.37 -7.11 8.47
CA ILE A 110 3.17 -6.35 9.43
C ILE A 110 2.87 -6.90 10.83
N GLY A 111 3.70 -7.80 11.30
CA GLY A 111 3.43 -8.51 12.55
C GLY A 111 2.06 -9.19 12.55
N SER A 112 1.15 -8.76 13.40
CA SER A 112 -0.22 -9.28 13.49
C SER A 112 -1.26 -8.52 12.64
N LEU A 113 -0.83 -7.54 11.83
CA LEU A 113 -1.67 -6.79 10.88
C LEU A 113 -1.52 -7.36 9.48
N ALA A 114 -2.63 -7.55 8.76
CA ALA A 114 -2.64 -7.70 7.30
C ALA A 114 -3.37 -6.52 6.68
N TYR A 115 -2.75 -5.91 5.67
CA TYR A 115 -3.30 -4.80 4.89
C TYR A 115 -3.49 -5.21 3.45
N ILE A 116 -4.72 -5.10 2.96
CA ILE A 116 -5.10 -5.42 1.58
C ILE A 116 -6.02 -4.31 1.07
N THR A 117 -5.75 -3.83 -0.12
CA THR A 117 -6.69 -2.98 -0.86
C THR A 117 -6.94 -3.57 -2.24
N ASP A 118 -8.04 -3.20 -2.90
CA ASP A 118 -8.37 -3.53 -4.30
C ASP A 118 -8.36 -5.02 -4.66
N MET A 119 -8.43 -5.88 -3.66
CA MET A 119 -8.48 -7.31 -3.87
C MET A 119 -9.84 -7.74 -4.43
N LYS A 120 -9.83 -8.57 -5.49
CA LYS A 120 -10.97 -9.40 -5.89
C LYS A 120 -10.84 -10.81 -5.38
N THR A 121 -9.66 -11.40 -5.51
CA THR A 121 -9.36 -12.76 -5.05
C THR A 121 -7.95 -12.82 -4.45
N ILE A 122 -7.69 -13.86 -3.68
CA ILE A 122 -6.37 -14.19 -3.16
C ILE A 122 -6.02 -15.62 -3.56
N PRO A 123 -4.80 -15.89 -4.08
CA PRO A 123 -4.33 -17.25 -4.31
C PRO A 123 -4.28 -18.05 -3.00
N GLU A 124 -4.54 -19.36 -3.07
CA GLU A 124 -4.60 -20.22 -1.89
C GLU A 124 -3.27 -20.24 -1.11
N GLU A 125 -2.15 -20.26 -1.83
CA GLU A 125 -0.80 -20.19 -1.29
C GLU A 125 -0.50 -18.94 -0.47
N GLU A 126 -1.24 -17.86 -0.70
CA GLU A 126 -1.06 -16.56 -0.02
C GLU A 126 -1.89 -16.45 1.27
N LEU A 127 -2.83 -17.37 1.50
CA LEU A 127 -3.76 -17.31 2.65
C LEU A 127 -3.03 -17.33 4.00
N SER A 128 -1.85 -17.94 4.07
CA SER A 128 -1.04 -18.00 5.29
C SER A 128 -0.63 -16.60 5.80
N TYR A 129 -0.50 -15.62 4.91
CA TYR A 129 -0.12 -14.24 5.28
C TYR A 129 -1.28 -13.45 5.92
N VAL A 130 -2.51 -13.91 5.76
CA VAL A 130 -3.70 -13.19 6.24
C VAL A 130 -4.50 -13.96 7.30
N THR A 131 -4.16 -15.22 7.53
CA THR A 131 -4.87 -16.08 8.49
C THR A 131 -4.44 -15.75 9.93
N ASP A 132 -5.41 -15.83 10.87
CA ASP A 132 -5.23 -15.64 12.31
C ASP A 132 -4.57 -14.29 12.68
N VAL A 133 -4.88 -13.22 11.94
CA VAL A 133 -4.39 -11.87 12.24
C VAL A 133 -5.21 -11.20 13.35
N GLU A 134 -4.54 -10.38 14.16
CA GLU A 134 -5.24 -9.50 15.11
C GLU A 134 -6.05 -8.44 14.39
N VAL A 135 -5.50 -7.89 13.31
CA VAL A 135 -6.12 -6.82 12.52
C VAL A 135 -6.02 -7.14 11.03
N LEU A 136 -7.17 -7.13 10.37
CA LEU A 136 -7.28 -7.17 8.92
C LEU A 136 -7.81 -5.82 8.43
N VAL A 137 -7.10 -5.20 7.48
CA VAL A 137 -7.60 -4.08 6.69
C VAL A 137 -7.85 -4.60 5.28
N VAL A 138 -9.08 -4.51 4.79
CA VAL A 138 -9.45 -5.09 3.48
C VAL A 138 -10.46 -4.20 2.76
N ASN A 139 -10.40 -4.19 1.41
CA ASN A 139 -11.38 -3.45 0.62
C ASN A 139 -12.77 -4.10 0.68
N ALA A 140 -13.78 -3.25 0.70
CA ALA A 140 -15.20 -3.64 0.64
C ALA A 140 -15.95 -2.58 -0.17
N LEU A 141 -15.93 -2.71 -1.51
CA LEU A 141 -16.29 -1.61 -2.41
C LEU A 141 -17.74 -1.16 -2.22
N ARG A 142 -18.69 -2.07 -2.34
CA ARG A 142 -20.14 -1.85 -2.27
C ARG A 142 -20.89 -3.18 -2.23
N HIS A 143 -22.21 -3.15 -2.13
CA HIS A 143 -23.05 -4.34 -2.13
C HIS A 143 -23.16 -5.01 -3.51
N GLU A 144 -23.20 -4.20 -4.59
CA GLU A 144 -23.32 -4.73 -5.95
C GLU A 144 -22.01 -5.35 -6.43
N PRO A 145 -22.06 -6.48 -7.18
CA PRO A 145 -20.88 -7.13 -7.71
C PRO A 145 -20.00 -6.19 -8.54
N HIS A 146 -18.68 -6.39 -8.44
CA HIS A 146 -17.68 -5.70 -9.22
C HIS A 146 -16.64 -6.67 -9.79
N ASN A 147 -16.13 -6.37 -10.97
CA ASN A 147 -15.23 -7.29 -11.68
C ASN A 147 -13.84 -7.42 -11.02
N THR A 148 -13.40 -6.40 -10.32
CA THR A 148 -12.02 -6.30 -9.81
C THR A 148 -11.94 -6.08 -8.29
N HIS A 149 -13.07 -5.88 -7.61
CA HIS A 149 -13.12 -5.66 -6.16
C HIS A 149 -14.07 -6.64 -5.48
N GLN A 150 -13.89 -6.83 -4.20
CA GLN A 150 -14.85 -7.53 -3.35
C GLN A 150 -16.06 -6.64 -3.05
N THR A 151 -17.23 -7.29 -2.91
CA THR A 151 -18.40 -6.68 -2.28
C THR A 151 -18.19 -6.58 -0.77
N ILE A 152 -19.11 -5.90 -0.09
CA ILE A 152 -19.12 -5.85 1.39
C ILE A 152 -19.33 -7.27 1.94
N GLU A 153 -20.21 -8.05 1.34
CA GLU A 153 -20.50 -9.44 1.72
C GLU A 153 -19.29 -10.33 1.54
N ASP A 154 -18.62 -10.25 0.38
CA ASP A 154 -17.39 -10.99 0.10
C ASP A 154 -16.30 -10.66 1.16
N ALA A 155 -16.15 -9.39 1.51
CA ALA A 155 -15.17 -8.95 2.50
C ALA A 155 -15.49 -9.44 3.93
N ILE A 156 -16.77 -9.50 4.30
CA ILE A 156 -17.23 -10.08 5.58
C ILE A 156 -16.94 -11.59 5.62
N GLU A 157 -17.26 -12.31 4.53
CA GLU A 157 -17.01 -13.74 4.44
C GLU A 157 -15.50 -14.04 4.48
N PHE A 158 -14.71 -13.29 3.72
CA PHE A 158 -13.25 -13.37 3.74
C PHE A 158 -12.68 -13.15 5.14
N SER A 159 -13.12 -12.11 5.84
CA SER A 159 -12.71 -11.82 7.23
C SER A 159 -12.94 -13.01 8.18
N ARG A 160 -14.09 -13.67 8.05
CA ARG A 160 -14.44 -14.86 8.85
C ARG A 160 -13.60 -16.07 8.46
N MET A 161 -13.41 -16.28 7.16
CA MET A 161 -12.59 -17.38 6.63
C MET A 161 -11.16 -17.32 7.14
N VAL A 162 -10.54 -16.13 7.15
CA VAL A 162 -9.17 -15.94 7.63
C VAL A 162 -9.06 -15.78 9.15
N ARG A 163 -10.18 -15.84 9.87
CA ARG A 163 -10.26 -15.73 11.34
C ARG A 163 -9.62 -14.46 11.90
N ALA A 164 -9.79 -13.33 11.22
CA ALA A 164 -9.30 -12.05 11.70
C ALA A 164 -10.04 -11.65 12.98
N ARG A 165 -9.32 -11.23 14.01
CA ARG A 165 -9.92 -10.80 15.28
C ARG A 165 -10.69 -9.50 15.14
N LYS A 166 -10.16 -8.55 14.36
CA LYS A 166 -10.78 -7.27 14.05
C LYS A 166 -10.55 -6.91 12.59
N THR A 167 -11.60 -6.48 11.91
CA THR A 167 -11.52 -6.10 10.50
C THR A 167 -11.94 -4.65 10.30
N TYR A 168 -11.17 -3.93 9.50
CA TYR A 168 -11.51 -2.60 9.00
C TYR A 168 -11.74 -2.65 7.49
N PHE A 169 -12.89 -2.15 7.06
CA PHE A 169 -13.20 -2.03 5.66
C PHE A 169 -12.73 -0.68 5.11
N ILE A 170 -12.07 -0.74 3.97
CA ILE A 170 -11.57 0.43 3.24
C ILE A 170 -12.03 0.39 1.79
N HIS A 171 -11.70 1.40 1.03
CA HIS A 171 -12.00 1.48 -0.41
C HIS A 171 -13.50 1.33 -0.71
N MET A 172 -14.33 1.90 0.14
CA MET A 172 -15.78 1.89 -0.02
C MET A 172 -16.19 3.02 -0.97
N SER A 173 -17.05 2.69 -1.95
CA SER A 173 -17.67 3.70 -2.81
C SER A 173 -18.85 4.39 -2.12
N HIS A 174 -19.23 5.54 -2.65
CA HIS A 174 -20.41 6.29 -2.23
C HIS A 174 -21.69 5.65 -2.73
#